data_6accacd938c509c95bb7e6af561713b7
#
_entry.id   6accacd938c509c95bb7e6af561713b7
#
_cell.length_a   1.000
_cell.length_b   1.000
_cell.length_c   1.000
_cell.angle_alpha   90.00
_cell.angle_beta   90.00
_cell.angle_gamma   90.00
#
_symmetry.space_group_name_H-M   'P 1'
#
loop_
_entity.id
_entity.type
_entity.pdbx_description
1 polymer ?
#
loop_
_entity_poly.entity_id
_entity_poly.type
_entity_poly.pdbx_seq_one_letter_code
_entity_poly.pdbx_strand_id
1 'polypeptide(L)'
;MTAQIQTEAEVDVLSLVRLMQFGDSMLPTGAFAFSGALEAAAQTGVVHDADTLQQYVVSALNQASTGDAVGLAFAVRALCRDPASVGGQVSEGTLTRLRNIDIALYRRKLPEEFREMMTKTGRKLAELGLEI
;
A
#
# COMPACT_ATOMS: atom_id res chain seq x y z
N MET A 1 29.37 -30.58 -7.82
CA MET A 1 29.02 -29.82 -6.61
C MET A 1 27.70 -29.09 -6.92
N THR A 2 26.60 -29.78 -6.63
CA THR A 2 25.24 -29.37 -7.05
C THR A 2 24.64 -28.54 -5.92
N ALA A 3 24.49 -27.27 -6.12
CA ALA A 3 23.77 -26.38 -5.18
C ALA A 3 22.29 -26.71 -5.29
N GLN A 4 21.71 -27.32 -4.29
CA GLN A 4 20.28 -27.44 -4.13
C GLN A 4 19.73 -26.09 -3.69
N ILE A 5 19.11 -25.38 -4.63
CA ILE A 5 18.18 -24.30 -4.32
C ILE A 5 16.83 -24.97 -4.15
N GLN A 6 16.49 -25.29 -2.95
CA GLN A 6 15.12 -25.63 -2.58
C GLN A 6 14.82 -24.93 -1.26
N THR A 7 14.04 -23.89 -1.36
CA THR A 7 13.05 -23.58 -0.35
C THR A 7 11.83 -23.09 -1.11
N GLU A 8 11.01 -24.04 -1.58
CA GLU A 8 9.61 -23.75 -1.87
C GLU A 8 9.04 -23.29 -0.52
N ALA A 9 8.78 -21.99 -0.40
CA ALA A 9 8.02 -21.48 0.71
C ALA A 9 6.61 -22.07 0.55
N GLU A 10 6.31 -23.09 1.34
CA GLU A 10 4.99 -23.68 1.43
C GLU A 10 4.05 -22.57 1.94
N VAL A 11 3.28 -21.97 1.02
CA VAL A 11 2.33 -20.93 1.39
C VAL A 11 1.16 -21.63 2.07
N ASP A 12 1.07 -21.46 3.36
CA ASP A 12 -0.03 -21.96 4.17
C ASP A 12 -1.36 -21.41 3.65
N VAL A 13 -2.39 -22.26 3.60
CA VAL A 13 -3.73 -21.93 3.08
C VAL A 13 -4.32 -20.71 3.79
N LEU A 14 -4.11 -20.59 5.09
CA LEU A 14 -4.61 -19.45 5.87
C LEU A 14 -3.92 -18.13 5.43
N SER A 15 -2.62 -18.18 5.19
CA SER A 15 -1.86 -17.04 4.64
C SER A 15 -2.37 -16.62 3.26
N LEU A 16 -2.72 -17.61 2.42
CA LEU A 16 -3.31 -17.33 1.11
C LEU A 16 -4.69 -16.69 1.22
N VAL A 17 -5.55 -17.22 2.10
CA VAL A 17 -6.90 -16.65 2.36
C VAL A 17 -6.76 -15.21 2.88
N ARG A 18 -5.86 -14.95 3.81
CA ARG A 18 -5.59 -13.59 4.31
C ARG A 18 -5.10 -12.67 3.22
N LEU A 19 -4.18 -13.13 2.38
CA LEU A 19 -3.69 -12.34 1.24
C LEU A 19 -4.83 -11.96 0.29
N MET A 20 -5.73 -12.91 -0.03
CA MET A 20 -6.90 -12.64 -0.85
C MET A 20 -7.86 -11.66 -0.18
N GLN A 21 -8.11 -11.81 1.11
CA GLN A 21 -8.98 -10.93 1.88
C GLN A 21 -8.46 -9.48 1.93
N PHE A 22 -7.17 -9.29 2.23
CA PHE A 22 -6.56 -7.95 2.26
C PHE A 22 -6.33 -7.36 0.86
N GLY A 23 -6.25 -8.20 -0.17
CA GLY A 23 -6.16 -7.78 -1.57
C GLY A 23 -7.50 -7.47 -2.23
N ASP A 24 -8.61 -7.73 -1.55
CA ASP A 24 -9.94 -7.45 -2.09
C ASP A 24 -10.23 -5.94 -2.11
N SER A 25 -10.60 -5.43 -3.27
CA SER A 25 -11.00 -4.04 -3.45
C SER A 25 -12.28 -3.67 -2.67
N MET A 26 -13.06 -4.65 -2.26
CA MET A 26 -14.28 -4.49 -1.45
C MET A 26 -14.00 -4.44 0.05
N LEU A 27 -12.73 -4.60 0.48
CA LEU A 27 -12.38 -4.47 1.88
C LEU A 27 -12.84 -3.10 2.42
N PRO A 28 -13.62 -3.03 3.53
CA PRO A 28 -14.30 -1.81 3.96
C PRO A 28 -13.37 -0.79 4.62
N THR A 29 -12.30 -0.42 3.91
CA THR A 29 -11.34 0.61 4.33
C THR A 29 -11.80 2.02 3.96
N GLY A 30 -12.82 2.16 3.11
CA GLY A 30 -13.28 3.44 2.56
C GLY A 30 -12.48 3.93 1.36
N ALA A 31 -11.48 3.16 0.89
CA ALA A 31 -10.65 3.56 -0.25
C ALA A 31 -11.42 3.53 -1.58
N PHE A 32 -12.40 2.65 -1.72
CA PHE A 32 -13.18 2.48 -2.95
C PHE A 32 -13.97 3.75 -3.35
N ALA A 33 -14.44 4.52 -2.38
CA ALA A 33 -15.20 5.76 -2.65
C ALA A 33 -14.31 6.94 -3.11
N PHE A 34 -13.00 6.74 -3.18
CA PHE A 34 -12.05 7.80 -3.50
C PHE A 34 -11.62 7.73 -4.96
N SER A 35 -12.10 8.67 -5.78
CA SER A 35 -11.84 8.70 -7.23
C SER A 35 -10.40 9.06 -7.63
N GLY A 36 -9.52 9.40 -6.67
CA GLY A 36 -8.15 9.81 -6.96
C GLY A 36 -8.06 11.08 -7.83
N ALA A 37 -9.02 11.99 -7.71
CA ALA A 37 -9.20 13.20 -8.52
C ALA A 37 -9.65 12.95 -9.98
N LEU A 38 -9.97 11.71 -10.37
CA LEU A 38 -10.50 11.41 -11.71
C LEU A 38 -11.81 12.14 -11.98
N GLU A 39 -12.70 12.24 -10.98
CA GLU A 39 -13.96 12.96 -11.09
C GLU A 39 -13.72 14.45 -11.39
N ALA A 40 -12.81 15.08 -10.68
CA ALA A 40 -12.45 16.48 -10.96
C ALA A 40 -11.81 16.64 -12.35
N ALA A 41 -10.98 15.71 -12.77
CA ALA A 41 -10.36 15.72 -14.10
C ALA A 41 -11.40 15.57 -15.21
N ALA A 42 -12.44 14.76 -15.00
CA ALA A 42 -13.56 14.63 -15.93
C ALA A 42 -14.42 15.90 -15.95
N GLN A 43 -14.75 16.46 -14.79
CA GLN A 43 -15.55 17.71 -14.70
C GLN A 43 -14.86 18.92 -15.33
N THR A 44 -13.54 19.00 -15.23
CA THR A 44 -12.74 20.09 -15.83
C THR A 44 -12.37 19.85 -17.29
N GLY A 45 -12.78 18.71 -17.87
CA GLY A 45 -12.50 18.38 -19.26
C GLY A 45 -11.06 17.91 -19.54
N VAL A 46 -10.25 17.66 -18.51
CA VAL A 46 -8.92 17.06 -18.64
C VAL A 46 -9.03 15.61 -19.11
N VAL A 47 -10.02 14.90 -18.59
CA VAL A 47 -10.40 13.55 -19.05
C VAL A 47 -11.76 13.66 -19.73
N HIS A 48 -11.82 13.41 -21.04
CA HIS A 48 -13.04 13.57 -21.84
C HIS A 48 -13.25 12.47 -22.87
N ASP A 49 -12.26 11.59 -23.07
CA ASP A 49 -12.32 10.42 -23.95
C ASP A 49 -11.43 9.28 -23.44
N ALA A 50 -11.38 8.17 -24.18
CA ALA A 50 -10.61 6.99 -23.82
C ALA A 50 -9.09 7.24 -23.79
N ASP A 51 -8.59 8.08 -24.72
CA ASP A 51 -7.14 8.36 -24.84
C ASP A 51 -6.67 9.22 -23.66
N THR A 52 -7.42 10.24 -23.29
CA THR A 52 -7.13 11.10 -22.13
C THR A 52 -7.29 10.33 -20.81
N LEU A 53 -8.26 9.42 -20.72
CA LEU A 53 -8.39 8.51 -19.58
C LEU A 53 -7.17 7.60 -19.46
N GLN A 54 -6.69 7.01 -20.56
CA GLN A 54 -5.49 6.19 -20.56
C GLN A 54 -4.27 6.97 -20.08
N GLN A 55 -4.08 8.20 -20.55
CA GLN A 55 -2.97 9.05 -20.12
C GLN A 55 -3.06 9.36 -18.61
N TYR A 56 -4.26 9.62 -18.12
CA TYR A 56 -4.51 9.84 -16.69
C TYR A 56 -4.13 8.61 -15.86
N VAL A 57 -4.59 7.41 -16.27
CA VAL A 57 -4.29 6.15 -15.59
C VAL A 57 -2.78 5.87 -15.58
N VAL A 58 -2.10 6.02 -16.72
CA VAL A 58 -0.64 5.85 -16.80
C VAL A 58 0.09 6.81 -15.86
N SER A 59 -0.34 8.07 -15.80
CA SER A 59 0.24 9.07 -14.90
C SER A 59 0.03 8.70 -13.41
N ALA A 60 -1.18 8.25 -13.06
CA ALA A 60 -1.51 7.80 -11.70
C ALA A 60 -0.69 6.56 -11.31
N LEU A 61 -0.53 5.58 -12.21
CA LEU A 61 0.30 4.39 -11.99
C LEU A 61 1.76 4.74 -11.82
N ASN A 62 2.31 5.64 -12.64
CA ASN A 62 3.68 6.12 -12.49
C ASN A 62 3.89 6.83 -11.15
N GLN A 63 2.95 7.65 -10.72
CA GLN A 63 3.01 8.31 -9.42
C GLN A 63 2.98 7.30 -8.27
N ALA A 64 2.08 6.31 -8.33
CA ALA A 64 2.00 5.26 -7.32
C ALA A 64 3.27 4.41 -7.28
N SER A 65 3.80 4.00 -8.44
CA SER A 65 4.99 3.15 -8.55
C SER A 65 6.27 3.81 -8.05
N THR A 66 6.41 5.12 -8.26
CA THR A 66 7.61 5.89 -7.84
C THR A 66 7.48 6.48 -6.43
N GLY A 67 6.31 6.41 -5.83
CA GLY A 67 6.00 6.93 -4.49
C GLY A 67 5.60 5.84 -3.52
N ASP A 68 4.32 5.50 -3.53
CA ASP A 68 3.70 4.62 -2.53
C ASP A 68 4.27 3.20 -2.58
N ALA A 69 4.48 2.65 -3.77
CA ALA A 69 5.06 1.32 -3.93
C ALA A 69 6.51 1.24 -3.43
N VAL A 70 7.29 2.30 -3.62
CA VAL A 70 8.66 2.38 -3.08
C VAL A 70 8.62 2.40 -1.55
N GLY A 71 7.75 3.21 -0.95
CA GLY A 71 7.57 3.24 0.50
C GLY A 71 7.14 1.88 1.07
N LEU A 72 6.18 1.22 0.41
CA LEU A 72 5.76 -0.13 0.77
C LEU A 72 6.93 -1.12 0.72
N ALA A 73 7.73 -1.10 -0.36
CA ALA A 73 8.89 -1.97 -0.50
C ALA A 73 9.93 -1.75 0.63
N PHE A 74 10.16 -0.50 1.03
CA PHE A 74 11.03 -0.20 2.17
C PHE A 74 10.45 -0.71 3.50
N ALA A 75 9.15 -0.55 3.73
CA ALA A 75 8.48 -1.03 4.94
C ALA A 75 8.55 -2.56 5.05
N VAL A 76 8.22 -3.28 3.98
CA VAL A 76 8.33 -4.74 3.92
C VAL A 76 9.77 -5.20 4.17
N ARG A 77 10.76 -4.58 3.53
CA ARG A 77 12.18 -4.90 3.75
C ARG A 77 12.62 -4.64 5.20
N ALA A 78 12.11 -3.59 5.83
CA ALA A 78 12.42 -3.30 7.23
C ALA A 78 11.87 -4.39 8.15
N LEU A 79 10.63 -4.84 7.94
CA LEU A 79 10.00 -5.92 8.68
C LEU A 79 10.69 -7.26 8.44
N CYS A 80 10.96 -7.64 7.18
CA CYS A 80 11.61 -8.90 6.85
C CYS A 80 13.05 -9.04 7.41
N ARG A 81 13.70 -7.91 7.71
CA ARG A 81 15.06 -7.90 8.30
C ARG A 81 15.05 -7.81 9.82
N ASP A 82 13.89 -7.66 10.44
CA ASP A 82 13.76 -7.60 11.90
C ASP A 82 13.58 -9.01 12.47
N PRO A 83 14.54 -9.54 13.24
CA PRO A 83 14.38 -10.87 13.83
C PRO A 83 13.18 -10.99 14.77
N ALA A 84 12.74 -9.89 15.38
CA ALA A 84 11.57 -9.87 16.25
C ALA A 84 10.26 -10.08 15.48
N SER A 85 10.23 -9.80 14.18
CA SER A 85 9.02 -9.93 13.35
C SER A 85 8.53 -11.37 13.21
N VAL A 86 9.42 -12.35 13.32
CA VAL A 86 9.09 -13.78 13.31
C VAL A 86 8.18 -14.16 14.50
N GLY A 87 8.31 -13.47 15.63
CA GLY A 87 7.47 -13.64 16.81
C GLY A 87 6.25 -12.70 16.87
N GLY A 88 5.92 -12.00 15.76
CA GLY A 88 4.83 -11.04 15.72
C GLY A 88 5.11 -9.74 16.47
N GLN A 89 6.36 -9.50 16.86
CA GLN A 89 6.80 -8.26 17.50
C GLN A 89 7.62 -7.42 16.53
N VAL A 90 7.75 -6.14 16.81
CA VAL A 90 8.57 -5.21 16.00
C VAL A 90 9.53 -4.48 16.92
N SER A 91 10.82 -4.51 16.58
CA SER A 91 11.84 -3.81 17.37
C SER A 91 11.67 -2.29 17.26
N GLU A 92 12.10 -1.55 18.30
CA GLU A 92 12.06 -0.07 18.32
C GLU A 92 12.81 0.55 17.13
N GLY A 93 13.91 -0.07 16.70
CA GLY A 93 14.66 0.37 15.52
C GLY A 93 13.85 0.26 14.24
N THR A 94 13.09 -0.82 14.09
CA THR A 94 12.21 -1.03 12.93
C THR A 94 10.98 -0.14 13.00
N LEU A 95 10.37 0.05 14.17
CA LEU A 95 9.27 1.02 14.36
C LEU A 95 9.70 2.44 13.96
N THR A 96 10.89 2.85 14.34
CA THR A 96 11.44 4.15 13.95
C THR A 96 11.60 4.27 12.44
N ARG A 97 12.08 3.22 11.77
CA ARG A 97 12.18 3.19 10.30
C ARG A 97 10.82 3.28 9.63
N LEU A 98 9.84 2.52 10.11
CA LEU A 98 8.47 2.54 9.57
C LEU A 98 7.84 3.93 9.72
N ARG A 99 8.00 4.57 10.89
CA ARG A 99 7.54 5.96 11.10
C ARG A 99 8.20 6.95 10.15
N ASN A 100 9.49 6.81 9.88
CA ASN A 100 10.20 7.69 8.95
C ASN A 100 9.71 7.50 7.50
N ILE A 101 9.42 6.25 7.10
CA ILE A 101 8.83 5.95 5.78
C ILE A 101 7.44 6.57 5.68
N ASP A 102 6.60 6.39 6.69
CA ASP A 102 5.25 6.96 6.74
C ASP A 102 5.27 8.49 6.64
N ILE A 103 6.10 9.15 7.43
CA ILE A 103 6.29 10.61 7.38
C ILE A 103 6.76 11.07 5.99
N ALA A 104 7.66 10.33 5.37
CA ALA A 104 8.16 10.66 4.03
C ALA A 104 7.05 10.56 2.98
N LEU A 105 6.23 9.49 3.02
CA LEU A 105 5.08 9.31 2.13
C LEU A 105 4.03 10.40 2.36
N TYR A 106 3.68 10.67 3.62
CA TYR A 106 2.72 11.70 4.01
C TYR A 106 3.10 13.08 3.47
N ARG A 107 4.38 13.46 3.61
CA ARG A 107 4.91 14.76 3.14
C ARG A 107 4.92 14.90 1.62
N ARG A 108 4.92 13.80 0.87
CA ARG A 108 4.87 13.81 -0.60
C ARG A 108 3.46 14.07 -1.14
N LYS A 109 2.43 13.90 -0.34
CA LYS A 109 1.04 14.16 -0.73
C LYS A 109 0.72 15.65 -0.54
N LEU A 110 0.65 16.39 -1.64
CA LEU A 110 0.41 17.83 -1.60
C LEU A 110 -1.02 18.18 -1.13
N PRO A 111 -2.11 17.59 -1.68
CA PRO A 111 -3.46 17.90 -1.24
C PRO A 111 -3.72 17.37 0.18
N GLU A 112 -4.33 18.21 1.02
CA GLU A 112 -4.69 17.84 2.39
C GLU A 112 -5.70 16.69 2.44
N GLU A 113 -6.68 16.72 1.55
CA GLU A 113 -7.70 15.67 1.40
C GLU A 113 -7.08 14.29 1.15
N PHE A 114 -6.02 14.22 0.33
CA PHE A 114 -5.26 12.98 0.12
C PHE A 114 -4.58 12.49 1.39
N ARG A 115 -3.98 13.38 2.16
CA ARG A 115 -3.34 13.05 3.43
C ARG A 115 -4.34 12.52 4.45
N GLU A 116 -5.48 13.18 4.56
CA GLU A 116 -6.57 12.75 5.44
C GLU A 116 -7.13 11.38 5.01
N MET A 117 -7.39 11.20 3.73
CA MET A 117 -7.88 9.94 3.19
C MET A 117 -6.91 8.80 3.50
N MET A 118 -5.62 8.95 3.20
CA MET A 118 -4.60 7.94 3.49
C MET A 118 -4.55 7.59 4.98
N THR A 119 -4.62 8.60 5.86
CA THR A 119 -4.60 8.39 7.30
C THR A 119 -5.83 7.63 7.78
N LYS A 120 -7.03 8.00 7.29
CA LYS A 120 -8.30 7.32 7.64
C LYS A 120 -8.32 5.88 7.13
N THR A 121 -7.95 5.68 5.87
CA THR A 121 -7.90 4.35 5.23
C THR A 121 -6.88 3.44 5.91
N GLY A 122 -5.67 3.95 6.18
CA GLY A 122 -4.62 3.19 6.86
C GLY A 122 -5.01 2.80 8.28
N ARG A 123 -5.66 3.70 9.03
CA ARG A 123 -6.18 3.40 10.36
C ARG A 123 -7.24 2.30 10.31
N LYS A 124 -8.18 2.42 9.36
CA LYS A 124 -9.23 1.40 9.20
C LYS A 124 -8.68 0.04 8.81
N LEU A 125 -7.68 0.01 7.93
CA LEU A 125 -6.98 -1.22 7.57
C LEU A 125 -6.29 -1.85 8.79
N ALA A 126 -5.63 -1.05 9.63
CA ALA A 126 -4.99 -1.54 10.85
C ALA A 126 -6.02 -2.10 11.86
N GLU A 127 -7.16 -1.43 12.03
CA GLU A 127 -8.25 -1.92 12.88
C GLU A 127 -8.76 -3.28 12.40
N LEU A 128 -9.04 -3.43 11.08
CA LEU A 128 -9.46 -4.69 10.48
C LEU A 128 -8.42 -5.80 10.64
N GLY A 129 -7.13 -5.45 10.57
CA GLY A 129 -6.04 -6.40 10.77
C GLY A 129 -5.93 -6.93 12.21
N LEU A 130 -6.51 -6.25 13.19
CA LEU A 130 -6.57 -6.71 14.57
C LEU A 130 -7.75 -7.66 14.84
N GLU A 131 -8.75 -7.69 13.97
CA GLU A 131 -9.95 -8.53 14.09
C GLU A 131 -9.80 -9.91 13.42
N ILE A 132 -8.73 -10.11 12.62
CA ILE A 132 -8.45 -11.30 11.80
C ILE A 132 -7.22 -12.04 12.33
#